data_684a65d07794a0b0d194d78525b10dbe
#
_entry.id   684a65d07794a0b0d194d78525b10dbe
#
_cell.length_a   1.000
_cell.length_b   1.000
_cell.length_c   1.000
_cell.angle_alpha   90.00
_cell.angle_beta   90.00
_cell.angle_gamma   90.00
#
_symmetry.space_group_name_H-M   'P 1'
#
loop_
_entity.id
_entity.type
_entity.pdbx_description
1 polymer ?
#
loop_
_entity_poly.entity_id
_entity_poly.type
_entity_poly.pdbx_seq_one_letter_code
_entity_poly.pdbx_strand_id
1 'polypeptide(L)'
;MKLEKLQFVVEDGVGIITMNYMKNLNAIDDQMADELMYVVDTCENDPNVKVVVLKGMPKAFSAGGDIGYFYNLIQQGGEVNMDSLISKVGNVTDGLKRMSKLVISSVSGAAAGAGVSLAFSGDFVICADNAKFIMAFVNLGLVPDTGGTYLFVKSLGIQKAMELCVTGRPMKAQEAKDAGMVYDVVPAEELDDTVMKLAKKFANGPLLSYKNIKKQIYQAGLADYKKYLDECEIPTQRECAASSDFIEGVKAFMEKRKAEFKGE
;
A
#
# COMPACT_ATOMS: atom_id res chain seq x y z
N MET A 1 19.81 2.13 9.85
CA MET A 1 19.14 3.41 9.41
C MET A 1 18.43 4.03 10.60
N LYS A 2 18.42 5.37 10.72
CA LYS A 2 17.53 6.07 11.69
C LYS A 2 16.16 6.21 11.04
N LEU A 3 15.12 5.75 11.72
CA LEU A 3 13.74 5.88 11.26
C LEU A 3 13.15 7.21 11.77
N GLU A 4 12.55 8.00 10.88
CA GLU A 4 11.93 9.28 11.20
C GLU A 4 10.42 9.28 10.90
N LYS A 5 10.00 8.45 9.93
CA LYS A 5 8.61 8.33 9.49
C LYS A 5 7.95 7.03 9.90
N LEU A 6 8.77 6.04 10.26
CA LEU A 6 8.31 4.75 10.76
C LEU A 6 8.71 4.55 12.21
N GLN A 7 7.95 3.72 12.90
CA GLN A 7 8.36 3.03 14.11
C GLN A 7 8.45 1.53 13.81
N PHE A 8 9.50 0.88 14.31
CA PHE A 8 9.65 -0.56 14.21
C PHE A 8 10.03 -1.12 15.58
N VAL A 9 9.24 -2.07 16.06
CA VAL A 9 9.47 -2.78 17.32
C VAL A 9 9.24 -4.27 17.12
N VAL A 10 9.92 -5.09 17.92
CA VAL A 10 9.72 -6.56 17.94
C VAL A 10 9.22 -6.94 19.32
N GLU A 11 8.01 -7.48 19.41
CA GLU A 11 7.38 -7.90 20.64
C GLU A 11 6.79 -9.32 20.47
N ASP A 12 7.14 -10.24 21.36
CA ASP A 12 6.63 -11.62 21.35
C ASP A 12 6.77 -12.35 20.00
N GLY A 13 7.84 -12.07 19.25
CA GLY A 13 8.05 -12.61 17.92
C GLY A 13 7.28 -11.91 16.79
N VAL A 14 6.60 -10.81 17.09
CA VAL A 14 5.89 -10.00 16.11
C VAL A 14 6.69 -8.75 15.80
N GLY A 15 7.10 -8.57 14.55
CA GLY A 15 7.70 -7.34 14.05
C GLY A 15 6.60 -6.35 13.67
N ILE A 16 6.45 -5.25 14.40
CA ILE A 16 5.40 -4.25 14.19
C ILE A 16 6.00 -3.04 13.47
N ILE A 17 5.56 -2.83 12.24
CA ILE A 17 5.91 -1.68 11.40
C ILE A 17 4.76 -0.69 11.49
N THR A 18 4.99 0.47 12.07
CA THR A 18 3.97 1.53 12.17
C THR A 18 4.39 2.73 11.32
N MET A 19 3.61 3.04 10.29
CA MET A 19 3.73 4.33 9.59
C MET A 19 3.21 5.42 10.53
N ASN A 20 4.11 6.33 10.97
CA ASN A 20 3.84 7.30 12.04
C ASN A 20 4.26 8.72 11.65
N TYR A 21 3.87 9.14 10.47
CA TYR A 21 4.13 10.50 9.99
C TYR A 21 2.82 11.22 9.65
N MET A 22 2.08 11.60 10.69
CA MET A 22 0.73 12.17 10.57
C MET A 22 0.68 13.59 10.03
N LYS A 23 1.82 14.27 9.88
CA LYS A 23 1.88 15.61 9.26
C LYS A 23 1.30 15.62 7.84
N ASN A 24 1.51 14.54 7.07
CA ASN A 24 0.98 14.34 5.73
C ASN A 24 0.11 13.07 5.61
N LEU A 25 -0.46 12.56 6.73
CA LEU A 25 -1.29 11.35 6.78
C LEU A 25 -0.57 10.10 6.25
N ASN A 26 0.69 9.91 6.62
CA ASN A 26 1.55 8.82 6.16
C ASN A 26 1.67 8.77 4.62
N ALA A 27 1.69 9.93 3.95
CA ALA A 27 1.99 9.99 2.53
C ALA A 27 3.42 9.52 2.26
N ILE A 28 3.61 8.89 1.11
CA ILE A 28 4.84 8.20 0.75
C ILE A 28 5.66 9.10 -0.16
N ASP A 29 6.80 9.53 0.33
CA ASP A 29 7.91 10.13 -0.41
C ASP A 29 9.12 9.19 -0.41
N ASP A 30 10.23 9.63 -1.01
CA ASP A 30 11.45 8.83 -1.07
C ASP A 30 11.94 8.36 0.30
N GLN A 31 11.88 9.21 1.33
CA GLN A 31 12.33 8.84 2.68
C GLN A 31 11.44 7.75 3.29
N MET A 32 10.10 7.89 3.20
CA MET A 32 9.17 6.86 3.69
C MET A 32 9.40 5.53 2.95
N ALA A 33 9.61 5.59 1.63
CA ALA A 33 9.87 4.39 0.82
C ALA A 33 11.20 3.71 1.21
N ASP A 34 12.26 4.48 1.41
CA ASP A 34 13.58 3.96 1.85
C ASP A 34 13.50 3.32 3.25
N GLU A 35 12.78 3.96 4.18
CA GLU A 35 12.56 3.41 5.52
C GLU A 35 11.74 2.11 5.47
N LEU A 36 10.67 2.06 4.65
CA LEU A 36 9.86 0.84 4.45
C LEU A 36 10.71 -0.30 3.87
N MET A 37 11.51 -0.05 2.82
CA MET A 37 12.41 -1.04 2.25
C MET A 37 13.37 -1.59 3.30
N TYR A 38 14.01 -0.72 4.06
CA TYR A 38 14.94 -1.11 5.12
C TYR A 38 14.28 -1.98 6.20
N VAL A 39 13.08 -1.59 6.66
CA VAL A 39 12.39 -2.33 7.72
C VAL A 39 11.84 -3.67 7.21
N VAL A 40 11.34 -3.73 5.97
CA VAL A 40 10.88 -4.99 5.36
C VAL A 40 12.04 -5.98 5.21
N ASP A 41 13.21 -5.52 4.74
CA ASP A 41 14.42 -6.34 4.68
C ASP A 41 14.90 -6.78 6.07
N THR A 42 14.86 -5.88 7.06
CA THR A 42 15.15 -6.21 8.45
C THR A 42 14.21 -7.29 8.97
N CYS A 43 12.90 -7.16 8.72
CA CYS A 43 11.91 -8.17 9.14
C CYS A 43 12.17 -9.54 8.52
N GLU A 44 12.58 -9.61 7.24
CA GLU A 44 12.90 -10.89 6.59
C GLU A 44 14.12 -11.56 7.23
N ASN A 45 15.15 -10.79 7.57
CA ASN A 45 16.45 -11.31 8.01
C ASN A 45 16.56 -11.49 9.54
N ASP A 46 15.74 -10.82 10.36
CA ASP A 46 15.81 -10.95 11.83
C ASP A 46 15.15 -12.26 12.29
N PRO A 47 15.89 -13.19 12.92
CA PRO A 47 15.34 -14.44 13.42
C PRO A 47 14.35 -14.25 14.58
N ASN A 48 14.37 -13.11 15.26
CA ASN A 48 13.43 -12.81 16.34
C ASN A 48 12.04 -12.42 15.79
N VAL A 49 11.95 -11.99 14.53
CA VAL A 49 10.67 -11.71 13.85
C VAL A 49 10.13 -13.00 13.26
N LYS A 50 8.95 -13.42 13.69
CA LYS A 50 8.25 -14.63 13.22
C LYS A 50 7.03 -14.29 12.35
N VAL A 51 6.39 -13.16 12.65
CA VAL A 51 5.23 -12.60 11.95
C VAL A 51 5.42 -11.09 11.85
N VAL A 52 4.91 -10.48 10.79
CA VAL A 52 4.98 -9.02 10.60
C VAL A 52 3.58 -8.43 10.66
N VAL A 53 3.45 -7.31 11.35
CA VAL A 53 2.26 -6.44 11.33
C VAL A 53 2.65 -5.12 10.69
N LEU A 54 1.96 -4.74 9.61
CA LEU A 54 2.06 -3.42 8.99
C LEU A 54 0.82 -2.61 9.36
N LYS A 55 1.02 -1.47 9.99
CA LYS A 55 -0.08 -0.58 10.41
C LYS A 55 0.20 0.89 10.14
N GLY A 56 -0.85 1.65 10.00
CA GLY A 56 -0.82 3.12 10.06
C GLY A 56 -1.25 3.64 11.42
N MET A 57 -1.67 4.90 11.45
CA MET A 57 -2.25 5.54 12.63
C MET A 57 -3.79 5.51 12.55
N PRO A 58 -4.53 5.67 13.67
CA PRO A 58 -5.99 5.53 13.68
C PRO A 58 -6.74 6.39 12.66
N LYS A 59 -6.21 7.58 12.33
CA LYS A 59 -6.84 8.52 11.39
C LYS A 59 -6.63 8.14 9.92
N ALA A 60 -5.50 7.55 9.59
CA ALA A 60 -5.17 7.14 8.24
C ALA A 60 -4.11 6.02 8.25
N PHE A 61 -4.32 5.03 7.41
CA PHE A 61 -3.28 4.05 7.09
C PHE A 61 -2.18 4.72 6.26
N SER A 62 -2.52 5.24 5.09
CA SER A 62 -1.63 6.05 4.24
C SER A 62 -2.44 6.82 3.19
N ALA A 63 -2.07 8.07 2.96
CA ALA A 63 -2.64 8.91 1.91
C ALA A 63 -2.12 8.59 0.49
N GLY A 64 -1.19 7.63 0.34
CA GLY A 64 -0.54 7.33 -0.93
C GLY A 64 0.67 8.22 -1.21
N GLY A 65 1.00 8.49 -2.46
CA GLY A 65 2.10 9.37 -2.82
C GLY A 65 1.95 10.79 -2.24
N ASP A 66 3.07 11.41 -1.88
CA ASP A 66 3.06 12.76 -1.31
C ASP A 66 2.85 13.81 -2.41
N ILE A 67 1.60 14.28 -2.53
CA ILE A 67 1.22 15.27 -3.55
C ILE A 67 1.93 16.62 -3.34
N GLY A 68 2.23 16.97 -2.08
CA GLY A 68 3.01 18.17 -1.77
C GLY A 68 4.45 18.08 -2.32
N TYR A 69 5.04 16.90 -2.24
CA TYR A 69 6.34 16.61 -2.85
C TYR A 69 6.28 16.78 -4.39
N PHE A 70 5.28 16.20 -5.05
CA PHE A 70 5.10 16.34 -6.51
C PHE A 70 4.84 17.78 -6.92
N TYR A 71 4.02 18.50 -6.18
CA TYR A 71 3.76 19.93 -6.42
C TYR A 71 5.04 20.76 -6.38
N ASN A 72 5.89 20.53 -5.40
CA ASN A 72 7.17 21.24 -5.29
C ASN A 72 8.10 20.94 -6.48
N LEU A 73 8.13 19.69 -6.97
CA LEU A 73 8.90 19.33 -8.17
C LEU A 73 8.38 20.08 -9.42
N ILE A 74 7.06 20.12 -9.60
CA ILE A 74 6.42 20.85 -10.71
C ILE A 74 6.75 22.34 -10.65
N GLN A 75 6.70 22.96 -9.47
CA GLN A 75 7.01 24.40 -9.32
C GLN A 75 8.47 24.72 -9.64
N GLN A 76 9.38 23.79 -9.49
CA GLN A 76 10.80 23.95 -9.84
C GLN A 76 11.06 23.81 -11.34
N GLY A 77 10.04 23.52 -12.17
CA GLY A 77 10.12 23.44 -13.63
C GLY A 77 10.83 22.18 -14.15
N GLY A 78 10.97 21.15 -13.31
CA GLY A 78 11.53 19.85 -13.68
C GLY A 78 10.45 18.87 -14.17
N GLU A 79 10.85 17.88 -14.98
CA GLU A 79 10.03 16.70 -15.22
C GLU A 79 9.86 15.94 -13.90
N VAL A 80 8.62 15.54 -13.59
CA VAL A 80 8.35 14.71 -12.42
C VAL A 80 8.61 13.26 -12.78
N ASN A 81 9.84 12.80 -12.55
CA ASN A 81 10.18 11.39 -12.70
C ASN A 81 9.90 10.65 -11.39
N MET A 82 8.85 9.83 -11.40
CA MET A 82 8.43 9.01 -10.25
C MET A 82 8.96 7.57 -10.29
N ASP A 83 9.70 7.16 -11.33
CA ASP A 83 10.14 5.77 -11.52
C ASP A 83 10.88 5.21 -10.32
N SER A 84 11.79 6.02 -9.72
CA SER A 84 12.54 5.59 -8.54
C SER A 84 11.61 5.33 -7.36
N LEU A 85 10.69 6.25 -7.07
CA LEU A 85 9.74 6.13 -5.96
C LEU A 85 8.80 4.94 -6.18
N ILE A 86 8.24 4.79 -7.39
CA ILE A 86 7.34 3.69 -7.74
C ILE A 86 8.07 2.34 -7.61
N SER A 87 9.31 2.27 -8.11
CA SER A 87 10.15 1.07 -8.01
C SER A 87 10.45 0.71 -6.56
N LYS A 88 10.77 1.69 -5.70
CA LYS A 88 11.02 1.47 -4.27
C LYS A 88 9.77 0.91 -3.59
N VAL A 89 8.62 1.56 -3.76
CA VAL A 89 7.36 1.10 -3.14
C VAL A 89 6.91 -0.24 -3.74
N GLY A 90 7.08 -0.44 -5.05
CA GLY A 90 6.84 -1.72 -5.71
C GLY A 90 7.72 -2.85 -5.14
N ASN A 91 8.99 -2.56 -4.81
CA ASN A 91 9.86 -3.53 -4.14
C ASN A 91 9.42 -3.81 -2.69
N VAL A 92 8.87 -2.81 -1.99
CA VAL A 92 8.28 -3.02 -0.65
C VAL A 92 7.08 -3.96 -0.75
N THR A 93 6.15 -3.71 -1.69
CA THR A 93 4.95 -4.56 -1.85
C THR A 93 5.30 -5.98 -2.28
N ASP A 94 6.24 -6.15 -3.22
CA ASP A 94 6.75 -7.46 -3.63
C ASP A 94 7.48 -8.15 -2.47
N GLY A 95 8.29 -7.41 -1.71
CA GLY A 95 9.01 -7.93 -0.54
C GLY A 95 8.05 -8.47 0.54
N LEU A 96 7.00 -7.72 0.89
CA LEU A 96 5.97 -8.16 1.82
C LEU A 96 5.26 -9.43 1.32
N LYS A 97 4.97 -9.47 0.03
CA LYS A 97 4.34 -10.63 -0.62
C LYS A 97 5.26 -11.86 -0.63
N ARG A 98 6.54 -11.73 -0.95
CA ARG A 98 7.51 -12.84 -1.06
C ARG A 98 8.17 -13.24 0.26
N MET A 99 8.05 -12.39 1.29
CA MET A 99 8.62 -12.62 2.61
C MET A 99 8.32 -14.04 3.12
N SER A 100 9.31 -14.64 3.79
CA SER A 100 9.17 -15.99 4.36
C SER A 100 8.24 -16.05 5.58
N LYS A 101 7.81 -14.90 6.06
CA LYS A 101 6.97 -14.71 7.25
C LYS A 101 5.57 -14.25 6.84
N LEU A 102 4.56 -14.60 7.65
CA LEU A 102 3.21 -14.08 7.43
C LEU A 102 3.17 -12.59 7.75
N VAL A 103 2.44 -11.85 6.94
CA VAL A 103 2.23 -10.41 7.07
C VAL A 103 0.75 -10.13 7.32
N ILE A 104 0.45 -9.35 8.36
CA ILE A 104 -0.89 -8.88 8.69
C ILE A 104 -0.92 -7.36 8.48
N SER A 105 -1.78 -6.89 7.60
CA SER A 105 -2.07 -5.46 7.45
C SER A 105 -3.20 -5.06 8.39
N SER A 106 -2.93 -4.05 9.23
CA SER A 106 -3.89 -3.44 10.16
C SER A 106 -4.30 -2.08 9.63
N VAL A 107 -5.51 -1.94 9.10
CA VAL A 107 -5.95 -0.76 8.35
C VAL A 107 -7.03 -0.01 9.08
N SER A 108 -6.77 1.25 9.47
CA SER A 108 -7.78 2.17 10.00
C SER A 108 -7.80 3.45 9.18
N GLY A 109 -8.98 4.04 9.00
CA GLY A 109 -9.17 5.26 8.21
C GLY A 109 -8.89 5.04 6.72
N ALA A 110 -8.28 6.03 6.08
CA ALA A 110 -8.04 5.97 4.63
C ALA A 110 -6.74 5.24 4.29
N ALA A 111 -6.81 4.35 3.30
CA ALA A 111 -5.71 3.86 2.49
C ALA A 111 -5.96 4.34 1.05
N ALA A 112 -5.10 5.22 0.53
CA ALA A 112 -5.30 5.82 -0.79
C ALA A 112 -4.07 5.60 -1.69
N GLY A 113 -4.28 5.48 -3.01
CA GLY A 113 -3.21 5.30 -3.98
C GLY A 113 -2.28 4.15 -3.62
N ALA A 114 -0.97 4.39 -3.57
CA ALA A 114 0.05 3.41 -3.15
C ALA A 114 -0.20 2.84 -1.72
N GLY A 115 -0.93 3.58 -0.85
CA GLY A 115 -1.38 3.07 0.44
C GLY A 115 -2.34 1.89 0.33
N VAL A 116 -3.13 1.80 -0.75
CA VAL A 116 -3.97 0.62 -1.04
C VAL A 116 -3.10 -0.59 -1.37
N SER A 117 -2.08 -0.39 -2.22
CA SER A 117 -1.14 -1.46 -2.59
C SER A 117 -0.41 -2.01 -1.36
N LEU A 118 0.06 -1.13 -0.46
CA LEU A 118 0.66 -1.53 0.81
C LEU A 118 -0.32 -2.27 1.72
N ALA A 119 -1.57 -1.79 1.84
CA ALA A 119 -2.59 -2.44 2.66
C ALA A 119 -2.87 -3.87 2.19
N PHE A 120 -3.03 -4.06 0.88
CA PHE A 120 -3.29 -5.39 0.30
C PHE A 120 -2.03 -6.22 0.05
N SER A 121 -0.84 -5.73 0.41
CA SER A 121 0.38 -6.54 0.42
C SER A 121 0.47 -7.49 1.61
N GLY A 122 -0.35 -7.32 2.66
CA GLY A 122 -0.50 -8.32 3.71
C GLY A 122 -1.10 -9.64 3.21
N ASP A 123 -0.76 -10.73 3.87
CA ASP A 123 -1.38 -12.05 3.66
C ASP A 123 -2.78 -12.09 4.30
N PHE A 124 -2.94 -11.35 5.39
CA PHE A 124 -4.21 -11.11 6.07
C PHE A 124 -4.40 -9.60 6.20
N VAL A 125 -5.55 -9.11 5.79
CA VAL A 125 -5.94 -7.70 5.97
C VAL A 125 -7.06 -7.66 7.00
N ILE A 126 -6.81 -7.03 8.14
CA ILE A 126 -7.83 -6.73 9.13
C ILE A 126 -8.01 -5.23 9.15
N CYS A 127 -9.23 -4.76 9.06
CA CYS A 127 -9.47 -3.34 9.03
C CYS A 127 -10.57 -2.91 10.01
N ALA A 128 -10.48 -1.66 10.43
CA ALA A 128 -11.54 -1.00 11.16
C ALA A 128 -12.77 -0.79 10.26
N ASP A 129 -13.95 -0.72 10.84
CA ASP A 129 -15.21 -0.44 10.15
C ASP A 129 -15.23 0.91 9.41
N ASN A 130 -14.40 1.87 9.86
CA ASN A 130 -14.21 3.17 9.24
C ASN A 130 -13.23 3.17 8.07
N ALA A 131 -12.57 2.05 7.77
CA ALA A 131 -11.55 1.96 6.72
C ALA A 131 -12.15 2.19 5.32
N LYS A 132 -11.34 2.84 4.47
CA LYS A 132 -11.68 3.12 3.07
C LYS A 132 -10.45 2.88 2.20
N PHE A 133 -10.65 2.14 1.12
CA PHE A 133 -9.63 1.86 0.12
C PHE A 133 -9.94 2.67 -1.15
N ILE A 134 -9.03 3.53 -1.57
CA ILE A 134 -9.30 4.53 -2.61
C ILE A 134 -8.21 4.48 -3.67
N MET A 135 -8.51 4.00 -4.88
CA MET A 135 -7.61 4.06 -6.03
C MET A 135 -7.60 5.48 -6.61
N ALA A 136 -7.04 6.42 -5.83
CA ALA A 136 -7.17 7.87 -6.06
C ALA A 136 -6.35 8.41 -7.24
N PHE A 137 -5.58 7.58 -7.92
CA PHE A 137 -4.66 7.96 -9.00
C PHE A 137 -5.34 8.76 -10.11
N VAL A 138 -6.50 8.31 -10.57
CA VAL A 138 -7.27 8.96 -11.64
C VAL A 138 -7.62 10.42 -11.32
N ASN A 139 -7.79 10.76 -10.05
CA ASN A 139 -8.07 12.13 -9.62
C ASN A 139 -6.91 13.10 -9.86
N LEU A 140 -5.73 12.56 -10.15
CA LEU A 140 -4.51 13.31 -10.49
C LEU A 140 -4.09 13.11 -11.94
N GLY A 141 -4.92 12.48 -12.79
CA GLY A 141 -4.53 12.12 -14.16
C GLY A 141 -3.49 10.99 -14.22
N LEU A 142 -3.38 10.19 -13.15
CA LEU A 142 -2.44 9.08 -13.04
C LEU A 142 -3.14 7.73 -13.15
N VAL A 143 -2.38 6.67 -13.38
CA VAL A 143 -2.83 5.28 -13.32
C VAL A 143 -2.38 4.63 -12.00
N PRO A 144 -3.04 3.56 -11.52
CA PRO A 144 -2.55 2.80 -10.37
C PRO A 144 -1.17 2.20 -10.61
N ASP A 145 -0.36 2.19 -9.56
CA ASP A 145 1.00 1.66 -9.54
C ASP A 145 1.24 0.77 -8.30
N THR A 146 2.49 0.39 -8.07
CA THR A 146 2.95 -0.35 -6.88
C THR A 146 2.20 -1.65 -6.61
N GLY A 147 1.57 -2.23 -7.63
CA GLY A 147 0.83 -3.49 -7.57
C GLY A 147 -0.68 -3.32 -7.38
N GLY A 148 -1.19 -2.10 -7.35
CA GLY A 148 -2.59 -1.83 -7.06
C GLY A 148 -3.55 -2.46 -8.07
N THR A 149 -3.32 -2.23 -9.37
CA THR A 149 -4.15 -2.82 -10.43
C THR A 149 -4.08 -4.35 -10.41
N TYR A 150 -2.87 -4.90 -10.29
CA TYR A 150 -2.67 -6.34 -10.29
C TYR A 150 -3.44 -7.02 -9.16
N LEU A 151 -3.29 -6.52 -7.93
CA LEU A 151 -3.96 -7.08 -6.76
C LEU A 151 -5.49 -6.96 -6.87
N PHE A 152 -5.99 -5.83 -7.41
CA PHE A 152 -7.43 -5.64 -7.62
C PHE A 152 -7.99 -6.60 -8.66
N VAL A 153 -7.32 -6.75 -9.81
CA VAL A 153 -7.76 -7.68 -10.86
C VAL A 153 -7.78 -9.12 -10.35
N LYS A 154 -6.74 -9.54 -9.62
CA LYS A 154 -6.65 -10.90 -9.07
C LYS A 154 -7.69 -11.19 -7.99
N SER A 155 -8.07 -10.20 -7.19
CA SER A 155 -9.02 -10.38 -6.08
C SER A 155 -10.47 -10.09 -6.47
N LEU A 156 -10.72 -9.10 -7.32
CA LEU A 156 -12.05 -8.59 -7.63
C LEU A 156 -12.56 -8.98 -9.03
N GLY A 157 -11.65 -9.43 -9.89
CA GLY A 157 -11.92 -9.58 -11.32
C GLY A 157 -11.94 -8.25 -12.07
N ILE A 158 -11.92 -8.34 -13.42
CA ILE A 158 -11.69 -7.18 -14.31
C ILE A 158 -12.74 -6.08 -14.12
N GLN A 159 -14.03 -6.42 -14.06
CA GLN A 159 -15.11 -5.41 -14.04
C GLN A 159 -15.08 -4.55 -12.79
N LYS A 160 -14.88 -5.17 -11.62
CA LYS A 160 -14.85 -4.44 -10.35
C LYS A 160 -13.55 -3.64 -10.20
N ALA A 161 -12.42 -4.20 -10.63
CA ALA A 161 -11.16 -3.48 -10.68
C ALA A 161 -11.24 -2.24 -11.59
N MET A 162 -11.81 -2.39 -12.80
CA MET A 162 -12.03 -1.29 -13.73
C MET A 162 -12.88 -0.19 -13.10
N GLU A 163 -14.02 -0.55 -12.50
CA GLU A 163 -14.91 0.41 -11.81
C GLU A 163 -14.16 1.23 -10.77
N LEU A 164 -13.46 0.56 -9.85
CA LEU A 164 -12.78 1.23 -8.74
C LEU A 164 -11.58 2.08 -9.19
N CYS A 165 -10.80 1.61 -10.16
CA CYS A 165 -9.63 2.34 -10.66
C CYS A 165 -10.03 3.57 -11.48
N VAL A 166 -11.06 3.47 -12.34
CA VAL A 166 -11.47 4.57 -13.23
C VAL A 166 -12.32 5.61 -12.52
N THR A 167 -13.14 5.19 -11.53
CA THR A 167 -13.97 6.15 -10.78
C THR A 167 -13.24 6.78 -9.61
N GLY A 168 -12.18 6.14 -9.09
CA GLY A 168 -11.49 6.59 -7.88
C GLY A 168 -12.38 6.66 -6.64
N ARG A 169 -13.56 6.03 -6.66
CA ARG A 169 -14.45 6.04 -5.51
C ARG A 169 -13.91 5.20 -4.36
N PRO A 170 -14.24 5.56 -3.11
CA PRO A 170 -13.90 4.73 -1.98
C PRO A 170 -14.62 3.37 -2.01
N MET A 171 -13.87 2.28 -1.82
CA MET A 171 -14.39 0.97 -1.42
C MET A 171 -14.36 0.93 0.11
N LYS A 172 -15.52 0.70 0.73
CA LYS A 172 -15.66 0.64 2.19
C LYS A 172 -15.17 -0.71 2.74
N ALA A 173 -14.86 -0.74 4.04
CA ALA A 173 -14.40 -1.94 4.74
C ALA A 173 -15.27 -3.17 4.49
N GLN A 174 -16.58 -3.05 4.65
CA GLN A 174 -17.51 -4.17 4.45
C GLN A 174 -17.58 -4.61 2.98
N GLU A 175 -17.56 -3.68 2.01
CA GLU A 175 -17.50 -3.99 0.58
C GLU A 175 -16.23 -4.79 0.24
N ALA A 176 -15.09 -4.42 0.82
CA ALA A 176 -13.82 -5.12 0.63
C ALA A 176 -13.84 -6.54 1.26
N LYS A 177 -14.51 -6.71 2.42
CA LYS A 177 -14.70 -8.01 3.07
C LYS A 177 -15.62 -8.91 2.24
N ASP A 178 -16.75 -8.39 1.78
CA ASP A 178 -17.71 -9.14 0.95
C ASP A 178 -17.09 -9.59 -0.38
N ALA A 179 -16.14 -8.81 -0.90
CA ALA A 179 -15.36 -9.13 -2.08
C ALA A 179 -14.17 -10.08 -1.83
N GLY A 180 -13.92 -10.49 -0.58
CA GLY A 180 -12.84 -11.41 -0.22
C GLY A 180 -11.45 -10.78 -0.15
N MET A 181 -11.31 -9.46 -0.22
CA MET A 181 -10.03 -8.77 -0.10
C MET A 181 -9.59 -8.52 1.34
N VAL A 182 -10.53 -8.47 2.27
CA VAL A 182 -10.30 -8.25 3.70
C VAL A 182 -10.67 -9.50 4.47
N TYR A 183 -9.77 -9.94 5.36
CA TYR A 183 -9.98 -11.10 6.21
C TYR A 183 -11.06 -10.84 7.26
N ASP A 184 -10.96 -9.69 7.95
CA ASP A 184 -11.96 -9.30 8.97
C ASP A 184 -12.15 -7.78 9.06
N VAL A 185 -13.36 -7.39 9.48
CA VAL A 185 -13.74 -6.01 9.78
C VAL A 185 -14.23 -5.95 11.22
N VAL A 186 -13.64 -5.07 12.00
CA VAL A 186 -13.92 -4.93 13.43
C VAL A 186 -14.15 -3.46 13.81
N PRO A 187 -14.78 -3.15 14.95
CA PRO A 187 -14.81 -1.79 15.49
C PRO A 187 -13.39 -1.21 15.60
N ALA A 188 -13.23 0.09 15.36
CA ALA A 188 -11.91 0.71 15.34
C ALA A 188 -11.14 0.55 16.65
N GLU A 189 -11.84 0.54 17.78
CA GLU A 189 -11.28 0.34 19.13
C GLU A 189 -10.79 -1.10 19.38
N GLU A 190 -11.27 -2.09 18.62
CA GLU A 190 -10.90 -3.49 18.75
C GLU A 190 -9.78 -3.91 17.78
N LEU A 191 -9.41 -3.04 16.84
CA LEU A 191 -8.52 -3.38 15.73
C LEU A 191 -7.15 -3.87 16.21
N ASP A 192 -6.49 -3.12 17.08
CA ASP A 192 -5.14 -3.45 17.56
C ASP A 192 -5.13 -4.77 18.32
N ASP A 193 -6.10 -5.01 19.21
CA ASP A 193 -6.21 -6.25 20.00
C ASP A 193 -6.48 -7.45 19.09
N THR A 194 -7.36 -7.31 18.10
CA THR A 194 -7.69 -8.36 17.14
C THR A 194 -6.47 -8.73 16.29
N VAL A 195 -5.78 -7.76 15.77
CA VAL A 195 -4.55 -7.94 14.98
C VAL A 195 -3.47 -8.61 15.80
N MET A 196 -3.19 -8.13 17.02
CA MET A 196 -2.14 -8.70 17.87
C MET A 196 -2.48 -10.11 18.35
N LYS A 197 -3.74 -10.41 18.61
CA LYS A 197 -4.20 -11.78 18.95
C LYS A 197 -3.92 -12.75 17.79
N LEU A 198 -4.21 -12.35 16.55
CA LEU A 198 -3.93 -13.16 15.37
C LEU A 198 -2.42 -13.30 15.13
N ALA A 199 -1.65 -12.21 15.24
CA ALA A 199 -0.21 -12.19 15.06
C ALA A 199 0.50 -13.12 16.07
N LYS A 200 0.14 -13.05 17.36
CA LYS A 200 0.69 -13.93 18.40
C LYS A 200 0.30 -15.40 18.17
N LYS A 201 -0.93 -15.68 17.72
CA LYS A 201 -1.34 -17.02 17.31
C LYS A 201 -0.43 -17.59 16.23
N PHE A 202 -0.14 -16.80 15.19
CA PHE A 202 0.74 -17.23 14.11
C PHE A 202 2.21 -17.32 14.54
N ALA A 203 2.70 -16.40 15.36
CA ALA A 203 4.08 -16.43 15.87
C ALA A 203 4.40 -17.69 16.69
N ASN A 204 3.37 -18.33 17.28
CA ASN A 204 3.47 -19.58 18.03
C ASN A 204 3.02 -20.82 17.22
N GLY A 205 2.75 -20.66 15.93
CA GLY A 205 2.28 -21.73 15.05
C GLY A 205 3.40 -22.44 14.28
N PRO A 206 3.04 -23.30 13.33
CA PRO A 206 4.00 -24.07 12.52
C PRO A 206 4.62 -23.20 11.42
N LEU A 207 5.60 -22.38 11.77
CA LEU A 207 6.20 -21.34 10.91
C LEU A 207 6.71 -21.89 9.57
N LEU A 208 7.33 -23.08 9.56
CA LEU A 208 7.79 -23.72 8.32
C LEU A 208 6.64 -24.03 7.37
N SER A 209 5.51 -24.50 7.93
CA SER A 209 4.30 -24.77 7.12
C SER A 209 3.73 -23.46 6.57
N TYR A 210 3.63 -22.41 7.40
CA TYR A 210 3.14 -21.09 6.95
C TYR A 210 3.99 -20.53 5.82
N LYS A 211 5.31 -20.53 5.95
CA LYS A 211 6.25 -20.13 4.89
C LYS A 211 5.98 -20.87 3.57
N ASN A 212 5.83 -22.21 3.63
CA ASN A 212 5.65 -23.01 2.42
C ASN A 212 4.25 -22.86 1.83
N ILE A 213 3.20 -22.75 2.66
CA ILE A 213 1.84 -22.45 2.20
C ILE A 213 1.81 -21.10 1.49
N LYS A 214 2.38 -20.04 2.08
CA LYS A 214 2.50 -18.73 1.46
C LYS A 214 3.21 -18.83 0.12
N LYS A 215 4.37 -19.49 0.06
CA LYS A 215 5.12 -19.70 -1.19
C LYS A 215 4.29 -20.39 -2.26
N GLN A 216 3.53 -21.44 -1.92
CA GLN A 216 2.68 -22.17 -2.87
C GLN A 216 1.55 -21.29 -3.41
N ILE A 217 0.86 -20.56 -2.53
CA ILE A 217 -0.25 -19.64 -2.91
C ILE A 217 0.29 -18.55 -3.85
N TYR A 218 1.44 -17.96 -3.51
CA TYR A 218 2.06 -16.93 -4.33
C TYR A 218 2.51 -17.44 -5.70
N GLN A 219 3.13 -18.61 -5.72
CA GLN A 219 3.56 -19.22 -6.99
C GLN A 219 2.37 -19.56 -7.89
N ALA A 220 1.25 -19.97 -7.31
CA ALA A 220 0.04 -20.30 -8.07
C ALA A 220 -0.72 -19.05 -8.54
N GLY A 221 -0.78 -17.99 -7.74
CA GLY A 221 -1.63 -16.82 -7.99
C GLY A 221 -0.92 -15.57 -8.49
N LEU A 222 0.33 -15.35 -8.08
CA LEU A 222 1.04 -14.08 -8.24
C LEU A 222 2.47 -14.25 -8.83
N ALA A 223 2.74 -15.33 -9.58
CA ALA A 223 4.09 -15.63 -10.09
C ALA A 223 4.68 -14.51 -10.96
N ASP A 224 3.85 -13.81 -11.72
CA ASP A 224 4.20 -12.73 -12.63
C ASP A 224 4.07 -11.32 -12.01
N TYR A 225 3.81 -11.22 -10.71
CA TYR A 225 3.56 -9.92 -10.03
C TYR A 225 4.67 -8.89 -10.29
N LYS A 226 5.91 -9.24 -9.96
CA LYS A 226 7.04 -8.31 -10.15
C LYS A 226 7.26 -7.95 -11.62
N LYS A 227 7.09 -8.90 -12.53
CA LYS A 227 7.19 -8.65 -13.96
C LYS A 227 6.13 -7.66 -14.43
N TYR A 228 4.89 -7.80 -13.96
CA TYR A 228 3.81 -6.87 -14.27
C TYR A 228 4.10 -5.46 -13.76
N LEU A 229 4.63 -5.31 -12.53
CA LEU A 229 5.05 -4.01 -12.01
C LEU A 229 6.04 -3.33 -12.96
N ASP A 230 7.09 -4.04 -13.36
CA ASP A 230 8.20 -3.49 -14.13
C ASP A 230 7.83 -3.23 -15.60
N GLU A 231 7.04 -4.10 -16.22
CA GLU A 231 6.75 -4.05 -17.65
C GLU A 231 5.43 -3.33 -17.99
N CYS A 232 4.53 -3.13 -17.02
CA CYS A 232 3.25 -2.49 -17.26
C CYS A 232 3.04 -1.25 -16.38
N GLU A 233 3.02 -1.37 -15.05
CA GLU A 233 2.63 -0.24 -14.19
C GLU A 233 3.64 0.92 -14.26
N ILE A 234 4.95 0.66 -14.17
CA ILE A 234 5.96 1.73 -14.22
C ILE A 234 5.93 2.48 -15.56
N PRO A 235 5.95 1.82 -16.73
CA PRO A 235 5.89 2.53 -18.01
C PRO A 235 4.62 3.33 -18.22
N THR A 236 3.45 2.80 -17.88
CA THR A 236 2.17 3.51 -18.05
C THR A 236 2.03 4.66 -17.09
N GLN A 237 2.53 4.53 -15.87
CA GLN A 237 2.55 5.63 -14.90
C GLN A 237 3.49 6.75 -15.34
N ARG A 238 4.65 6.42 -15.89
CA ARG A 238 5.59 7.40 -16.47
C ARG A 238 4.94 8.21 -17.59
N GLU A 239 4.20 7.55 -18.48
CA GLU A 239 3.44 8.21 -19.54
C GLU A 239 2.43 9.21 -18.96
N CYS A 240 1.62 8.80 -17.98
CA CYS A 240 0.68 9.69 -17.32
C CYS A 240 1.37 10.83 -16.55
N ALA A 241 2.48 10.56 -15.87
CA ALA A 241 3.24 11.57 -15.11
C ALA A 241 3.87 12.65 -16.00
N ALA A 242 4.10 12.35 -17.28
CA ALA A 242 4.59 13.31 -18.27
C ALA A 242 3.47 14.18 -18.90
N SER A 243 2.20 13.88 -18.61
CA SER A 243 1.05 14.56 -19.21
C SER A 243 0.76 15.94 -18.59
N SER A 244 0.08 16.81 -19.34
CA SER A 244 -0.45 18.07 -18.82
C SER A 244 -1.56 17.83 -17.79
N ASP A 245 -2.28 16.72 -17.91
CA ASP A 245 -3.36 16.33 -16.99
C ASP A 245 -2.82 16.01 -15.58
N PHE A 246 -1.65 15.40 -15.46
CA PHE A 246 -1.01 15.19 -14.16
C PHE A 246 -0.67 16.52 -13.48
N ILE A 247 -0.07 17.45 -14.22
CA ILE A 247 0.27 18.79 -13.71
C ILE A 247 -0.99 19.52 -13.24
N GLU A 248 -2.05 19.46 -14.04
CA GLU A 248 -3.36 20.02 -13.68
C GLU A 248 -3.95 19.35 -12.45
N GLY A 249 -3.94 18.03 -12.40
CA GLY A 249 -4.47 17.26 -11.27
C GLY A 249 -3.80 17.61 -9.95
N VAL A 250 -2.47 17.69 -9.94
CA VAL A 250 -1.69 18.09 -8.74
C VAL A 250 -2.00 19.54 -8.33
N LYS A 251 -2.04 20.48 -9.30
CA LYS A 251 -2.38 21.89 -9.01
C LYS A 251 -3.79 22.02 -8.45
N ALA A 252 -4.78 21.40 -9.11
CA ALA A 252 -6.18 21.43 -8.70
C ALA A 252 -6.36 20.89 -7.29
N PHE A 253 -5.67 19.78 -6.95
CA PHE A 253 -5.68 19.22 -5.60
C PHE A 253 -5.14 20.19 -4.56
N MET A 254 -3.99 20.83 -4.82
CA MET A 254 -3.37 21.79 -3.89
C MET A 254 -4.21 23.07 -3.72
N GLU A 255 -4.85 23.51 -4.81
CA GLU A 255 -5.73 24.68 -4.85
C GLU A 255 -7.17 24.39 -4.38
N LYS A 256 -7.48 23.11 -4.07
CA LYS A 256 -8.81 22.65 -3.62
C LYS A 256 -9.93 22.99 -4.60
N ARG A 257 -9.64 22.91 -5.90
CA ARG A 257 -10.61 23.07 -6.99
C ARG A 257 -10.79 21.79 -7.79
N LYS A 258 -11.78 21.77 -8.65
CA LYS A 258 -11.96 20.67 -9.62
C LYS A 258 -10.87 20.74 -10.69
N ALA A 259 -10.29 19.59 -11.04
CA ALA A 259 -9.37 19.47 -12.15
C ALA A 259 -10.11 19.56 -13.51
N GLU A 260 -9.44 20.15 -14.50
CA GLU A 260 -9.94 20.28 -15.89
C GLU A 260 -9.02 19.49 -16.82
N PHE A 261 -9.21 18.18 -16.88
CA PHE A 261 -8.41 17.30 -17.72
C PHE A 261 -8.73 17.47 -19.21
N LYS A 262 -7.69 17.35 -20.04
CA LYS A 262 -7.79 17.48 -21.51
C LYS A 262 -7.49 16.18 -22.26
N GLY A 263 -6.93 15.18 -21.57
CA GLY A 263 -6.53 13.90 -22.15
C GLY A 263 -5.17 13.95 -22.84
N GLU A 264 -4.29 14.85 -22.45
CA GLU A 264 -2.96 15.02 -23.06
C GLU A 264 -1.86 15.34 -22.02
#